data_c9e77d157dab9f87d4d99fa63b2a1bdb
#
_entry.id   c9e77d157dab9f87d4d99fa63b2a1bdb
#
_cell.length_a   1.000
_cell.length_b   1.000
_cell.length_c   1.000
_cell.angle_alpha   90.00
_cell.angle_beta   90.00
_cell.angle_gamma   90.00
#
_symmetry.space_group_name_H-M   'P 1'
#
loop_
_entity.id
_entity.type
_entity.pdbx_description
1 polymer ?
#
loop_
_entity_poly.entity_id
_entity_poly.type
_entity_poly.pdbx_seq_one_letter_code
_entity_poly.pdbx_strand_id
1 'polypeptide(L)'
;FLNILLNSENIFSTINIDIDFLKDFVDKFDRKTLLLIVSAFLVLVFGLKNLFLSFLIYLEAKFIYNIKVSNSLRLFNSYLNLPYLEHAKTNSSKIIRNIIHENYQASSVLQLSLITLREGLVMLVIFIFLLTISLLGIISLFTLGILSSIFYLIFRSKLKKGGLIAQAKNLEIMEF
;
A
#
# COMPACT_ATOMS: atom_id res chain seq x y z
N PHE A 1 1.11 -24.17 12.01
CA PHE A 1 1.48 -24.80 10.73
C PHE A 1 2.26 -26.10 10.97
N LEU A 2 3.36 -26.08 11.71
CA LEU A 2 4.16 -27.27 12.05
C LEU A 2 3.37 -28.33 12.85
N ASN A 3 2.52 -27.95 13.78
CA ASN A 3 1.63 -28.87 14.51
C ASN A 3 0.58 -29.53 13.62
N ILE A 4 0.11 -28.84 12.59
CA ILE A 4 -0.81 -29.37 11.57
C ILE A 4 -0.11 -30.47 10.75
N LEU A 5 1.16 -30.27 10.42
CA LEU A 5 1.96 -31.26 9.66
C LEU A 5 2.39 -32.47 10.47
N LEU A 6 2.46 -32.35 11.80
CA LEU A 6 2.92 -33.45 12.70
C LEU A 6 1.77 -34.35 13.17
N ASN A 7 0.54 -33.87 13.23
CA ASN A 7 -0.64 -34.62 13.71
C ASN A 7 -1.77 -34.62 12.65
N SER A 8 -1.65 -35.52 11.68
CA SER A 8 -2.63 -35.64 10.59
C SER A 8 -4.05 -36.04 11.05
N GLU A 9 -4.19 -36.70 12.20
CA GLU A 9 -5.51 -37.12 12.70
C GLU A 9 -6.38 -35.97 13.25
N ASN A 10 -5.79 -34.82 13.62
CA ASN A 10 -6.51 -33.70 14.23
C ASN A 10 -6.73 -32.51 13.28
N ILE A 11 -6.29 -32.57 12.03
CA ILE A 11 -6.41 -31.45 11.08
C ILE A 11 -7.88 -31.17 10.76
N PHE A 12 -8.66 -32.21 10.55
CA PHE A 12 -10.05 -32.12 10.10
C PHE A 12 -11.04 -31.81 11.22
N SER A 13 -10.69 -32.11 12.49
CA SER A 13 -11.55 -31.77 13.63
C SER A 13 -11.47 -30.29 14.06
N THR A 14 -10.35 -29.63 13.75
CA THR A 14 -10.14 -28.23 14.13
C THR A 14 -10.70 -27.26 13.06
N ILE A 15 -10.80 -27.72 11.81
CA ILE A 15 -11.35 -26.95 10.70
C ILE A 15 -12.68 -27.64 10.34
N ASN A 16 -13.80 -27.05 10.73
CA ASN A 16 -15.17 -27.54 10.48
C ASN A 16 -15.54 -27.45 8.98
N ILE A 17 -14.63 -27.89 8.10
CA ILE A 17 -14.83 -27.96 6.65
C ILE A 17 -14.99 -29.42 6.30
N ASP A 18 -16.23 -29.84 6.20
CA ASP A 18 -16.65 -31.19 5.79
C ASP A 18 -16.51 -31.31 4.25
N ILE A 19 -15.27 -31.45 3.80
CA ILE A 19 -14.98 -31.70 2.39
C ILE A 19 -14.39 -33.10 2.29
N ASP A 20 -15.25 -34.10 2.11
CA ASP A 20 -14.87 -35.49 1.89
C ASP A 20 -13.85 -35.66 0.75
N PHE A 21 -13.91 -34.79 -0.25
CA PHE A 21 -12.94 -34.70 -1.35
C PHE A 21 -11.51 -34.42 -0.88
N LEU A 22 -11.32 -33.60 0.17
CA LEU A 22 -9.97 -33.31 0.68
C LEU A 22 -9.40 -34.47 1.51
N LYS A 23 -10.25 -35.24 2.19
CA LYS A 23 -9.81 -36.44 2.92
C LYS A 23 -9.32 -37.50 1.94
N ASP A 24 -10.12 -37.81 0.93
CA ASP A 24 -9.75 -38.75 -0.14
C ASP A 24 -8.49 -38.36 -0.89
N PHE A 25 -8.27 -37.05 -1.06
CA PHE A 25 -7.05 -36.53 -1.70
C PHE A 25 -5.83 -36.70 -0.79
N VAL A 26 -5.96 -36.46 0.50
CA VAL A 26 -4.87 -36.58 1.49
C VAL A 26 -4.45 -38.04 1.66
N ASP A 27 -5.42 -38.96 1.71
CA ASP A 27 -5.18 -40.39 1.92
C ASP A 27 -4.55 -41.08 0.69
N LYS A 28 -4.69 -40.48 -0.51
CA LYS A 28 -4.18 -41.02 -1.76
C LYS A 28 -2.69 -40.77 -2.00
N PHE A 29 -2.08 -39.78 -1.32
CA PHE A 29 -0.70 -39.38 -1.56
C PHE A 29 0.18 -39.61 -0.34
N ASP A 30 1.40 -40.12 -0.61
CA ASP A 30 2.44 -40.20 0.40
C ASP A 30 2.76 -38.86 1.03
N ARG A 31 3.08 -38.80 2.31
CA ARG A 31 3.31 -37.57 3.09
C ARG A 31 4.31 -36.61 2.45
N LYS A 32 5.36 -37.16 1.79
CA LYS A 32 6.35 -36.36 1.06
C LYS A 32 5.74 -35.68 -0.16
N THR A 33 4.93 -36.40 -0.91
CA THR A 33 4.24 -35.88 -2.12
C THR A 33 3.21 -34.81 -1.73
N LEU A 34 2.50 -35.02 -0.62
CA LEU A 34 1.55 -34.02 -0.09
C LEU A 34 2.23 -32.70 0.30
N LEU A 35 3.39 -32.79 0.98
CA LEU A 35 4.19 -31.61 1.32
C LEU A 35 4.65 -30.84 0.07
N LEU A 36 5.10 -31.55 -0.95
CA LEU A 36 5.51 -30.94 -2.22
C LEU A 36 4.34 -30.23 -2.91
N ILE A 37 3.16 -30.88 -2.97
CA ILE A 37 1.97 -30.29 -3.60
C ILE A 37 1.53 -29.03 -2.86
N VAL A 38 1.43 -29.07 -1.51
CA VAL A 38 1.05 -27.92 -0.70
C VAL A 38 2.05 -26.78 -0.82
N SER A 39 3.35 -27.11 -0.82
CA SER A 39 4.41 -26.09 -1.01
C SER A 39 4.35 -25.46 -2.39
N ALA A 40 4.17 -26.25 -3.45
CA ALA A 40 4.03 -25.76 -4.81
C ALA A 40 2.77 -24.87 -4.96
N PHE A 41 1.65 -25.28 -4.36
CA PHE A 41 0.43 -24.48 -4.34
C PHE A 41 0.62 -23.15 -3.62
N LEU A 42 1.30 -23.13 -2.47
CA LEU A 42 1.63 -21.89 -1.77
C LEU A 42 2.48 -20.95 -2.64
N VAL A 43 3.53 -21.48 -3.28
CA VAL A 43 4.37 -20.68 -4.18
C VAL A 43 3.55 -20.10 -5.33
N LEU A 44 2.64 -20.88 -5.90
CA LEU A 44 1.75 -20.44 -6.97
C LEU A 44 0.81 -19.33 -6.50
N VAL A 45 0.17 -19.48 -5.34
CA VAL A 45 -0.72 -18.46 -4.75
C VAL A 45 0.04 -17.17 -4.47
N PHE A 46 1.25 -17.26 -3.87
CA PHE A 46 2.10 -16.08 -3.66
C PHE A 46 2.55 -15.43 -4.97
N GLY A 47 2.86 -16.22 -5.98
CA GLY A 47 3.20 -15.72 -7.32
C GLY A 47 2.04 -14.96 -7.94
N LEU A 48 0.84 -15.53 -7.94
CA LEU A 48 -0.37 -14.88 -8.45
C LEU A 48 -0.70 -13.59 -7.69
N LYS A 49 -0.60 -13.63 -6.35
CA LYS A 49 -0.79 -12.43 -5.51
C LYS A 49 0.17 -11.31 -5.93
N ASN A 50 1.47 -11.63 -6.09
CA ASN A 50 2.46 -10.62 -6.45
C ASN A 50 2.28 -10.09 -7.87
N LEU A 51 1.88 -10.91 -8.83
CA LEU A 51 1.50 -10.48 -10.17
C LEU A 51 0.31 -9.52 -10.14
N PHE A 52 -0.73 -9.87 -9.39
CA PHE A 52 -1.91 -9.02 -9.23
C PHE A 52 -1.56 -7.68 -8.57
N LEU A 53 -0.74 -7.71 -7.51
CA LEU A 53 -0.27 -6.50 -6.85
C LEU A 53 0.55 -5.60 -7.79
N SER A 54 1.46 -6.18 -8.58
CA SER A 54 2.24 -5.45 -9.57
C SER A 54 1.35 -4.80 -10.63
N PHE A 55 0.32 -5.50 -11.07
CA PHE A 55 -0.67 -4.95 -12.00
C PHE A 55 -1.44 -3.77 -11.41
N LEU A 56 -1.88 -3.86 -10.15
CA LEU A 56 -2.52 -2.75 -9.45
C LEU A 56 -1.61 -1.53 -9.31
N ILE A 57 -0.35 -1.74 -8.92
CA ILE A 57 0.65 -0.67 -8.81
C ILE A 57 0.88 0.01 -10.16
N TYR A 58 0.93 -0.77 -11.25
CA TYR A 58 1.03 -0.21 -12.60
C TYR A 58 -0.17 0.68 -12.95
N LEU A 59 -1.40 0.23 -12.65
CA LEU A 59 -2.61 1.03 -12.88
C LEU A 59 -2.63 2.32 -12.06
N GLU A 60 -2.26 2.25 -10.78
CA GLU A 60 -2.12 3.43 -9.91
C GLU A 60 -1.10 4.42 -10.48
N ALA A 61 0.08 3.94 -10.86
CA ALA A 61 1.13 4.79 -11.42
C ALA A 61 0.70 5.46 -12.73
N LYS A 62 0.04 4.70 -13.62
CA LYS A 62 -0.51 5.23 -14.88
C LYS A 62 -1.57 6.30 -14.62
N PHE A 63 -2.46 6.07 -13.67
CA PHE A 63 -3.51 7.03 -13.30
C PHE A 63 -2.91 8.35 -12.78
N ILE A 64 -1.98 8.26 -11.83
CA ILE A 64 -1.31 9.44 -11.26
C ILE A 64 -0.49 10.19 -12.32
N TYR A 65 0.22 9.46 -13.19
CA TYR A 65 0.96 10.08 -14.28
C TYR A 65 0.05 10.87 -15.23
N ASN A 66 -1.08 10.30 -15.62
CA ASN A 66 -2.06 10.95 -16.48
C ASN A 66 -2.61 12.23 -15.84
N ILE A 67 -2.94 12.20 -14.53
CA ILE A 67 -3.39 13.40 -13.80
C ILE A 67 -2.30 14.45 -13.80
N LYS A 68 -1.05 14.06 -13.49
CA LYS A 68 0.09 14.97 -13.45
C LYS A 68 0.29 15.67 -14.79
N VAL A 69 0.28 14.93 -15.89
CA VAL A 69 0.45 15.48 -17.24
C VAL A 69 -0.73 16.41 -17.60
N SER A 70 -1.96 15.96 -17.35
CA SER A 70 -3.16 16.77 -17.62
C SER A 70 -3.15 18.08 -16.86
N ASN A 71 -2.80 18.05 -15.57
CA ASN A 71 -2.71 19.27 -14.75
C ASN A 71 -1.58 20.20 -15.23
N SER A 72 -0.41 19.63 -15.58
CA SER A 72 0.69 20.45 -16.15
C SER A 72 0.27 21.17 -17.41
N LEU A 73 -0.41 20.47 -18.33
CA LEU A 73 -0.91 21.05 -19.58
C LEU A 73 -1.97 22.13 -19.33
N ARG A 74 -2.89 21.90 -18.39
CA ARG A 74 -3.92 22.90 -18.01
C ARG A 74 -3.28 24.14 -17.43
N LEU A 75 -2.33 23.99 -16.52
CA LEU A 75 -1.61 25.12 -15.93
C LEU A 75 -0.84 25.88 -17.00
N PHE A 76 -0.10 25.18 -17.85
CA PHE A 76 0.65 25.79 -18.94
C PHE A 76 -0.26 26.59 -19.87
N ASN A 77 -1.37 26.00 -20.33
CA ASN A 77 -2.34 26.69 -21.17
C ASN A 77 -2.97 27.90 -20.45
N SER A 78 -3.26 27.80 -19.15
CA SER A 78 -3.76 28.92 -18.38
C SER A 78 -2.77 30.08 -18.33
N TYR A 79 -1.47 29.79 -18.16
CA TYR A 79 -0.43 30.82 -18.18
C TYR A 79 -0.25 31.45 -19.56
N LEU A 80 -0.34 30.67 -20.65
CA LEU A 80 -0.25 31.21 -22.00
C LEU A 80 -1.40 32.18 -22.37
N ASN A 81 -2.58 31.95 -21.80
CA ASN A 81 -3.77 32.78 -22.05
C ASN A 81 -3.91 33.98 -21.09
N LEU A 82 -2.89 34.24 -20.25
CA LEU A 82 -2.91 35.43 -19.38
C LEU A 82 -2.82 36.73 -20.21
N PRO A 83 -3.51 37.81 -19.79
CA PRO A 83 -3.31 39.12 -20.37
C PRO A 83 -1.87 39.59 -20.29
N TYR A 84 -1.39 40.34 -21.29
CA TYR A 84 -0.01 40.81 -21.38
C TYR A 84 0.50 41.51 -20.10
N LEU A 85 -0.35 42.32 -19.46
CA LEU A 85 -0.01 43.00 -18.21
C LEU A 85 0.30 42.06 -17.06
N GLU A 86 -0.39 40.93 -16.96
CA GLU A 86 -0.15 39.88 -15.94
C GLU A 86 1.07 39.05 -16.29
N HIS A 87 1.26 38.79 -17.59
CA HIS A 87 2.45 38.13 -18.09
C HIS A 87 3.73 38.90 -17.75
N ALA A 88 3.72 40.21 -17.96
CA ALA A 88 4.86 41.09 -17.69
C ALA A 88 5.21 41.19 -16.19
N LYS A 89 4.21 40.99 -15.31
CA LYS A 89 4.38 41.02 -13.84
C LYS A 89 4.77 39.64 -13.25
N THR A 90 4.59 38.57 -14.01
CA THR A 90 4.81 37.21 -13.50
C THR A 90 6.21 36.71 -13.84
N ASN A 91 6.98 36.33 -12.81
CA ASN A 91 8.30 35.75 -13.01
C ASN A 91 8.18 34.36 -13.63
N SER A 92 8.91 34.13 -14.74
CA SER A 92 8.94 32.84 -15.45
C SER A 92 9.36 31.69 -14.54
N SER A 93 10.27 31.90 -13.59
CA SER A 93 10.68 30.90 -12.61
C SER A 93 9.53 30.45 -11.72
N LYS A 94 8.61 31.35 -11.35
CA LYS A 94 7.40 31.01 -10.58
C LYS A 94 6.45 30.15 -11.39
N ILE A 95 6.27 30.45 -12.67
CA ILE A 95 5.43 29.67 -13.59
C ILE A 95 5.99 28.23 -13.70
N ILE A 96 7.28 28.10 -13.98
CA ILE A 96 7.95 26.79 -14.09
C ILE A 96 7.82 26.00 -12.78
N ARG A 97 8.04 26.65 -11.64
CA ARG A 97 7.88 26.01 -10.33
C ARG A 97 6.45 25.49 -10.14
N ASN A 98 5.44 26.27 -10.44
CA ASN A 98 4.04 25.86 -10.28
C ASN A 98 3.69 24.68 -11.19
N ILE A 99 4.11 24.70 -12.45
CA ILE A 99 3.78 23.66 -13.43
C ILE A 99 4.51 22.36 -13.10
N ILE A 100 5.76 22.41 -12.64
CA ILE A 100 6.58 21.23 -12.43
C ILE A 100 6.53 20.78 -10.97
N HIS A 101 6.95 21.66 -10.04
CA HIS A 101 7.19 21.28 -8.65
C HIS A 101 5.90 21.17 -7.84
N GLU A 102 5.05 22.18 -7.86
CA GLU A 102 3.81 22.16 -7.10
C GLU A 102 2.83 21.09 -7.62
N ASN A 103 2.76 20.92 -8.94
CA ASN A 103 1.96 19.85 -9.54
C ASN A 103 2.51 18.46 -9.19
N TYR A 104 3.82 18.29 -9.10
CA TYR A 104 4.43 17.04 -8.62
C TYR A 104 4.04 16.77 -7.16
N GLN A 105 4.12 17.76 -6.30
CA GLN A 105 3.73 17.61 -4.89
C GLN A 105 2.25 17.25 -4.74
N ALA A 106 1.36 17.96 -5.45
CA ALA A 106 -0.06 17.64 -5.46
C ALA A 106 -0.34 16.21 -5.93
N SER A 107 0.34 15.77 -6.99
CA SER A 107 0.23 14.40 -7.49
C SER A 107 0.75 13.36 -6.50
N SER A 108 1.80 13.69 -5.75
CA SER A 108 2.35 12.83 -4.71
C SER A 108 1.38 12.66 -3.54
N VAL A 109 0.65 13.70 -3.15
CA VAL A 109 -0.40 13.60 -2.13
C VAL A 109 -1.51 12.66 -2.59
N LEU A 110 -1.96 12.77 -3.85
CA LEU A 110 -2.94 11.85 -4.42
C LEU A 110 -2.45 10.40 -4.41
N GLN A 111 -1.19 10.18 -4.79
CA GLN A 111 -0.57 8.86 -4.77
C GLN A 111 -0.54 8.27 -3.35
N LEU A 112 -0.09 9.04 -2.37
CA LEU A 112 -0.09 8.61 -0.97
C LEU A 112 -1.50 8.30 -0.46
N SER A 113 -2.50 9.09 -0.87
CA SER A 113 -3.90 8.84 -0.50
C SER A 113 -4.42 7.52 -1.06
N LEU A 114 -4.11 7.20 -2.34
CA LEU A 114 -4.47 5.92 -2.95
C LEU A 114 -3.80 4.74 -2.27
N ILE A 115 -2.50 4.85 -1.98
CA ILE A 115 -1.75 3.82 -1.23
C ILE A 115 -2.39 3.60 0.14
N THR A 116 -2.67 4.68 0.89
CA THR A 116 -3.28 4.59 2.22
C THR A 116 -4.66 3.94 2.17
N LEU A 117 -5.45 4.24 1.16
CA LEU A 117 -6.78 3.67 0.95
C LEU A 117 -6.69 2.17 0.65
N ARG A 118 -5.76 1.77 -0.22
CA ARG A 118 -5.50 0.35 -0.53
C ARG A 118 -5.07 -0.43 0.71
N GLU A 119 -4.09 0.07 1.45
CA GLU A 119 -3.61 -0.60 2.67
C GLU A 119 -4.69 -0.66 3.75
N GLY A 120 -5.51 0.40 3.86
CA GLY A 120 -6.67 0.43 4.77
C GLY A 120 -7.70 -0.63 4.43
N LEU A 121 -8.00 -0.84 3.14
CA LEU A 121 -8.90 -1.90 2.69
C LEU A 121 -8.36 -3.29 3.00
N VAL A 122 -7.07 -3.52 2.74
CA VAL A 122 -6.41 -4.80 3.07
C VAL A 122 -6.47 -5.05 4.59
N MET A 123 -6.17 -4.04 5.40
CA MET A 123 -6.26 -4.14 6.86
C MET A 123 -7.68 -4.48 7.33
N LEU A 124 -8.69 -3.86 6.72
CA LEU A 124 -10.10 -4.11 7.02
C LEU A 124 -10.49 -5.56 6.71
N VAL A 125 -10.08 -6.09 5.55
CA VAL A 125 -10.34 -7.50 5.18
C VAL A 125 -9.68 -8.46 6.16
N ILE A 126 -8.40 -8.21 6.52
CA ILE A 126 -7.69 -9.02 7.51
C ILE A 126 -8.39 -8.96 8.87
N PHE A 127 -8.87 -7.78 9.28
CA PHE A 127 -9.60 -7.61 10.54
C PHE A 127 -10.89 -8.43 10.55
N ILE A 128 -11.70 -8.34 9.48
CA ILE A 128 -12.94 -9.14 9.35
C ILE A 128 -12.62 -10.64 9.40
N PHE A 129 -11.55 -11.06 8.69
CA PHE A 129 -11.15 -12.46 8.68
C PHE A 129 -10.72 -12.95 10.07
N LEU A 130 -9.99 -12.15 10.83
CA LEU A 130 -9.60 -12.52 12.20
C LEU A 130 -10.79 -12.59 13.16
N LEU A 131 -11.82 -11.74 12.95
CA LEU A 131 -13.08 -11.82 13.72
C LEU A 131 -13.76 -13.18 13.60
N THR A 132 -13.62 -13.84 12.43
CA THR A 132 -14.27 -15.14 12.19
C THR A 132 -13.49 -16.34 12.74
N ILE A 133 -12.15 -16.19 12.93
CA ILE A 133 -11.30 -17.34 13.27
C ILE A 133 -11.00 -17.42 14.76
N SER A 134 -10.56 -16.35 15.41
CA SER A 134 -10.20 -16.43 16.82
C SER A 134 -10.19 -15.08 17.54
N LEU A 135 -10.72 -15.07 18.77
CA LEU A 135 -10.68 -13.92 19.67
C LEU A 135 -9.24 -13.53 20.03
N LEU A 136 -8.34 -14.52 20.11
CA LEU A 136 -6.93 -14.31 20.44
C LEU A 136 -6.20 -13.52 19.34
N GLY A 137 -6.55 -13.75 18.07
CA GLY A 137 -6.04 -13.01 16.92
C GLY A 137 -6.41 -11.52 16.98
N ILE A 138 -7.61 -11.21 17.42
CA ILE A 138 -8.09 -9.83 17.59
C ILE A 138 -7.28 -9.12 18.68
N ILE A 139 -7.09 -9.76 19.82
CA ILE A 139 -6.31 -9.19 20.95
C ILE A 139 -4.89 -8.89 20.49
N SER A 140 -4.24 -9.80 19.75
CA SER A 140 -2.89 -9.58 19.23
C SER A 140 -2.82 -8.39 18.27
N LEU A 141 -3.82 -8.19 17.44
CA LEU A 141 -3.89 -7.08 16.48
C LEU A 141 -4.08 -5.75 17.21
N PHE A 142 -4.94 -5.69 18.24
CA PHE A 142 -5.11 -4.50 19.07
C PHE A 142 -3.82 -4.14 19.84
N THR A 143 -3.12 -5.13 20.38
CA THR A 143 -1.84 -4.88 21.09
C THR A 143 -0.78 -4.31 20.14
N LEU A 144 -0.66 -4.82 18.91
CA LEU A 144 0.23 -4.27 17.89
C LEU A 144 -0.19 -2.84 17.47
N GLY A 145 -1.48 -2.58 17.33
CA GLY A 145 -2.00 -1.25 17.03
C GLY A 145 -1.67 -0.23 18.10
N ILE A 146 -1.83 -0.59 19.38
CA ILE A 146 -1.50 0.27 20.51
C ILE A 146 0.01 0.54 20.56
N LEU A 147 0.85 -0.49 20.41
CA LEU A 147 2.30 -0.35 20.36
C LEU A 147 2.75 0.59 19.22
N SER A 148 2.18 0.44 18.02
CA SER A 148 2.47 1.31 16.87
C SER A 148 2.04 2.76 17.14
N SER A 149 0.89 2.96 17.78
CA SER A 149 0.40 4.29 18.14
C SER A 149 1.28 4.97 19.18
N ILE A 150 1.74 4.25 20.19
CA ILE A 150 2.67 4.76 21.21
C ILE A 150 3.99 5.15 20.54
N PHE A 151 4.53 4.29 19.66
CA PHE A 151 5.75 4.59 18.91
C PHE A 151 5.60 5.86 18.07
N TYR A 152 4.48 6.00 17.34
CA TYR A 152 4.20 7.20 16.58
C TYR A 152 4.15 8.46 17.44
N LEU A 153 3.48 8.43 18.60
CA LEU A 153 3.39 9.57 19.51
C LEU A 153 4.76 10.02 20.02
N ILE A 154 5.64 9.07 20.35
CA ILE A 154 7.00 9.34 20.80
C ILE A 154 7.83 10.02 19.71
N PHE A 155 7.74 9.54 18.48
CA PHE A 155 8.56 10.01 17.36
C PHE A 155 7.96 11.18 16.58
N ARG A 156 6.66 11.46 16.72
CA ARG A 156 5.94 12.54 16.03
C ARG A 156 6.65 13.89 16.12
N SER A 157 7.14 14.24 17.29
CA SER A 157 7.82 15.53 17.51
C SER A 157 9.14 15.62 16.73
N LYS A 158 9.91 14.54 16.68
CA LYS A 158 11.17 14.47 15.92
C LYS A 158 10.91 14.51 14.42
N LEU A 159 9.89 13.80 13.94
CA LEU A 159 9.48 13.80 12.53
C LEU A 159 9.02 15.18 12.07
N LYS A 160 8.22 15.88 12.89
CA LYS A 160 7.76 17.25 12.58
C LYS A 160 8.93 18.23 12.47
N LYS A 161 9.88 18.17 13.40
CA LYS A 161 11.08 19.02 13.34
C LYS A 161 11.94 18.73 12.11
N GLY A 162 12.16 17.45 11.79
CA GLY A 162 12.89 17.04 10.59
C GLY A 162 12.22 17.52 9.30
N GLY A 163 10.90 17.44 9.21
CA GLY A 163 10.13 17.93 8.06
C GLY A 163 10.26 19.45 7.87
N LEU A 164 10.19 20.23 8.94
CA LEU A 164 10.36 21.69 8.88
C LEU A 164 11.77 22.10 8.44
N ILE A 165 12.80 21.40 8.92
CA ILE A 165 14.19 21.64 8.51
C ILE A 165 14.39 21.30 7.04
N ALA A 166 13.84 20.19 6.56
CA ALA A 166 13.91 19.79 5.16
C ALA A 166 13.21 20.81 4.25
N GLN A 167 12.05 21.33 4.68
CA GLN A 167 11.30 22.34 3.96
C GLN A 167 12.08 23.67 3.88
N ALA A 168 12.67 24.12 4.98
CA ALA A 168 13.48 25.34 5.01
C ALA A 168 14.70 25.22 4.09
N LYS A 169 15.42 24.08 4.12
CA LYS A 169 16.55 23.84 3.20
C LYS A 169 16.13 23.80 1.74
N ASN A 170 14.99 23.21 1.42
CA ASN A 170 14.49 23.18 0.03
C ASN A 170 14.12 24.58 -0.47
N LEU A 171 13.65 25.48 0.39
CA LEU A 171 13.41 26.87 0.03
C LEU A 171 14.73 27.62 -0.24
N GLU A 172 15.73 27.42 0.58
CA GLU A 172 17.06 28.05 0.43
C GLU A 172 17.76 27.62 -0.88
N ILE A 173 17.63 26.36 -1.29
CA ILE A 173 18.17 25.83 -2.56
C ILE A 173 17.44 26.42 -3.79
N MET A 174 16.20 26.86 -3.65
CA MET A 174 15.40 27.42 -4.75
C MET A 174 15.59 28.94 -4.93
N GLU A 175 16.24 29.61 -4.00
CA GLU A 175 16.55 31.05 -4.09
C GLU A 175 17.88 31.35 -4.81
N PHE A 176 18.68 30.32 -5.08
CA PHE A 176 19.89 30.37 -5.92
C PHE A 176 19.59 29.88 -7.34
#